data_e23504e08758056f5c5077bdda6621b3
#
_entry.id   e23504e08758056f5c5077bdda6621b3
#
_cell.length_a   1.000
_cell.length_b   1.000
_cell.length_c   1.000
_cell.angle_alpha   90.00
_cell.angle_beta   90.00
_cell.angle_gamma   90.00
#
_symmetry.space_group_name_H-M   'P 1'
#
loop_
_entity.id
_entity.type
_entity.pdbx_description
1 polymer ?
#
loop_
_entity_poly.entity_id
_entity_poly.type
_entity_poly.pdbx_seq_one_letter_code
_entity_poly.pdbx_strand_id
1 'polypeptide(L)'
;MIAYLDDDSTFSGGACRNCGADLTDIIPYEKAIKMPDQWAESRYGITSDEEERQRLGYDISPHYIMSKHLKQYNVVENGELLMSMRYDHKGRILEVNKGPIPASDEDVETEGFTLCTACNRWILSKNGVKDHLEEKNHKKCWRGAKQDDIIENIVLYTDSMHDVLTIDCNLPEYLKIADYESFYRTLSQAIMEGLQISMNVDEDELNSFLMPNPMNSDKSIIVVYEVDEGGAGILKSLEETATFREVIRRAREILHEFDSEGCDRACYECLCNYYNQRVQDKLNRKLVLPLLEILNIAEVVSGFVYLSEKSRFNELMDACDSEFEKAVLQKISDFGLPLPTNTQKTISKEDVPIAKPDFEYREDGISLLIFVDGPDHDKDSVKHNDEIKRAQLDLMGYNVFVVRHDEDLEKQVFGLGKRLGCNQVQKLLN
;
A
#
# COMPACT_ATOMS: atom_id res chain seq x y z
N MET A 1 5.06 1.15 11.32
CA MET A 1 4.41 2.05 10.32
C MET A 1 5.20 3.34 10.31
N ILE A 2 5.65 3.82 9.15
CA ILE A 2 6.33 5.12 9.04
C ILE A 2 5.34 6.10 8.41
N ALA A 3 5.05 7.20 9.10
CA ALA A 3 4.34 8.33 8.52
C ALA A 3 5.37 9.33 8.02
N TYR A 4 5.29 9.68 6.74
CA TYR A 4 6.11 10.72 6.15
C TYR A 4 5.48 12.08 6.45
N LEU A 5 6.25 12.98 7.03
CA LEU A 5 5.85 14.37 7.25
C LEU A 5 6.67 15.24 6.30
N ASP A 6 6.00 16.05 5.50
CA ASP A 6 6.67 17.10 4.73
C ASP A 6 7.34 18.10 5.68
N ASP A 7 8.43 18.72 5.24
CA ASP A 7 9.35 19.56 6.06
C ASP A 7 8.67 20.67 6.92
N ASP A 8 7.43 21.04 6.61
CA ASP A 8 6.68 22.09 7.31
C ASP A 8 5.60 21.58 8.30
N SER A 9 5.44 20.26 8.46
CA SER A 9 4.40 19.71 9.32
C SER A 9 4.93 19.27 10.67
N THR A 10 4.56 19.99 11.73
CA THR A 10 4.72 19.48 13.10
C THR A 10 3.79 18.31 13.32
N PHE A 11 4.33 17.17 13.74
CA PHE A 11 3.53 16.01 14.15
C PHE A 11 2.67 16.38 15.36
N SER A 12 1.36 16.42 15.17
CA SER A 12 0.41 16.80 16.23
C SER A 12 -0.30 15.59 16.87
N GLY A 13 0.08 14.36 16.51
CA GLY A 13 -0.67 13.15 16.84
C GLY A 13 -1.95 13.04 16.00
N GLY A 14 -2.50 11.86 15.85
CA GLY A 14 -3.75 11.65 15.12
C GLY A 14 -3.72 10.40 14.24
N ALA A 15 -4.64 10.33 13.28
CA ALA A 15 -4.72 9.20 12.36
C ALA A 15 -3.83 9.38 11.12
N CYS A 16 -3.25 8.31 10.63
CA CYS A 16 -2.52 8.31 9.37
C CYS A 16 -3.44 8.71 8.21
N ARG A 17 -3.06 9.72 7.44
CA ARG A 17 -3.87 10.21 6.31
C ARG A 17 -4.05 9.18 5.19
N ASN A 18 -3.16 8.20 5.10
CA ASN A 18 -3.22 7.17 4.05
C ASN A 18 -4.02 5.93 4.47
N CYS A 19 -3.95 5.52 5.74
CA CYS A 19 -4.55 4.26 6.18
C CYS A 19 -5.46 4.39 7.42
N GLY A 20 -5.63 5.59 7.98
CA GLY A 20 -6.46 5.83 9.15
C GLY A 20 -5.96 5.23 10.47
N ALA A 21 -4.78 4.62 10.49
CA ALA A 21 -4.22 4.05 11.72
C ALA A 21 -3.91 5.14 12.74
N ASP A 22 -4.16 4.85 14.03
CA ASP A 22 -3.83 5.75 15.13
C ASP A 22 -2.31 5.93 15.23
N LEU A 23 -1.86 7.18 15.26
CA LEU A 23 -0.46 7.58 15.33
C LEU A 23 -0.10 8.22 16.68
N THR A 24 -1.00 8.17 17.66
CA THR A 24 -0.83 8.87 18.96
C THR A 24 0.37 8.36 19.75
N ASP A 25 0.68 7.07 19.63
CA ASP A 25 1.78 6.41 20.37
C ASP A 25 3.04 6.18 19.51
N ILE A 26 3.13 6.82 18.33
CA ILE A 26 4.29 6.64 17.44
C ILE A 26 5.42 7.59 17.87
N ILE A 27 6.60 7.02 18.04
CA ILE A 27 7.84 7.78 18.23
C ILE A 27 8.39 8.13 16.84
N PRO A 28 8.40 9.41 16.45
CA PRO A 28 8.94 9.81 15.16
C PRO A 28 10.48 9.69 15.16
N TYR A 29 11.05 9.36 14.01
CA TYR A 29 12.49 9.50 13.81
C TYR A 29 12.83 10.99 13.75
N GLU A 30 13.48 11.51 14.79
CA GLU A 30 13.84 12.95 14.88
C GLU A 30 14.93 13.35 13.86
N LYS A 31 15.72 12.37 13.40
CA LYS A 31 16.90 12.60 12.57
C LYS A 31 16.93 11.61 11.40
N ALA A 32 16.28 11.96 10.31
CA ALA A 32 16.28 11.18 9.07
C ALA A 32 17.08 11.93 7.99
N ILE A 33 18.03 11.25 7.35
CA ILE A 33 18.84 11.83 6.26
C ILE A 33 18.51 11.08 4.96
N LYS A 34 18.05 11.81 3.95
CA LYS A 34 17.86 11.27 2.61
C LYS A 34 19.20 11.05 1.94
N MET A 35 19.37 9.87 1.38
CA MET A 35 20.53 9.49 0.57
C MET A 35 20.18 9.72 -0.91
N PRO A 36 20.68 10.79 -1.56
CA PRO A 36 20.34 11.09 -2.94
C PRO A 36 21.02 10.14 -3.94
N ASP A 37 22.25 9.68 -3.61
CA ASP A 37 23.03 8.79 -4.45
C ASP A 37 23.84 7.81 -3.61
N GLN A 38 24.05 6.60 -4.13
CA GLN A 38 24.93 5.60 -3.52
C GLN A 38 26.18 5.42 -4.38
N TRP A 39 27.35 5.48 -3.73
CA TRP A 39 28.63 5.21 -4.37
C TRP A 39 29.19 3.90 -3.82
N ALA A 40 29.47 2.96 -4.71
CA ALA A 40 30.17 1.74 -4.37
C ALA A 40 31.65 1.88 -4.74
N GLU A 41 32.55 1.76 -3.76
CA GLU A 41 33.98 1.66 -3.99
C GLU A 41 34.43 0.19 -3.97
N SER A 42 35.26 -0.16 -4.96
CA SER A 42 35.90 -1.47 -4.98
C SER A 42 36.86 -1.64 -3.79
N ARG A 43 36.60 -2.60 -2.92
CA ARG A 43 37.52 -2.95 -1.81
C ARG A 43 38.39 -4.11 -2.18
N TYR A 44 39.69 -4.03 -1.87
CA TYR A 44 40.59 -5.17 -1.84
C TYR A 44 40.24 -6.06 -0.64
N GLY A 45 39.82 -7.29 -0.92
CA GLY A 45 39.48 -8.28 0.10
C GLY A 45 37.97 -8.40 0.34
N ILE A 46 37.30 -9.04 -0.60
CA ILE A 46 35.99 -9.64 -0.36
C ILE A 46 36.24 -10.90 0.47
N THR A 47 35.71 -10.96 1.69
CA THR A 47 35.62 -12.24 2.38
C THR A 47 34.65 -13.10 1.61
N SER A 48 35.10 -14.30 1.21
CA SER A 48 34.24 -15.31 0.59
C SER A 48 33.26 -15.93 1.60
N ASP A 49 33.29 -15.47 2.85
CA ASP A 49 32.42 -15.94 3.90
C ASP A 49 31.12 -15.16 3.89
N GLU A 50 30.13 -15.79 3.35
CA GLU A 50 28.77 -15.28 3.18
C GLU A 50 28.06 -15.10 4.54
N GLU A 51 28.35 -15.96 5.52
CA GLU A 51 27.84 -15.85 6.88
C GLU A 51 28.38 -14.59 7.58
N GLU A 52 29.63 -14.22 7.31
CA GLU A 52 30.25 -13.02 7.88
C GLU A 52 29.66 -11.75 7.27
N ARG A 53 29.31 -11.76 5.98
CA ARG A 53 28.60 -10.64 5.30
C ARG A 53 27.17 -10.47 5.82
N GLN A 54 26.47 -11.55 6.14
CA GLN A 54 25.13 -11.50 6.70
C GLN A 54 25.11 -11.06 8.18
N ARG A 55 26.13 -11.42 8.96
CA ARG A 55 26.28 -10.97 10.36
C ARG A 55 26.54 -9.47 10.49
N LEU A 56 27.14 -8.86 9.48
CA LEU A 56 27.38 -7.40 9.40
C LEU A 56 26.24 -6.68 8.62
N GLY A 57 25.09 -7.32 8.49
CA GLY A 57 23.94 -6.74 7.80
C GLY A 57 23.40 -5.48 8.46
N TYR A 58 22.71 -4.69 7.67
CA TYR A 58 21.99 -3.51 8.13
C TYR A 58 20.50 -3.84 8.27
N ASP A 59 19.84 -3.21 9.22
CA ASP A 59 18.39 -3.27 9.35
C ASP A 59 17.76 -2.29 8.35
N ILE A 60 17.39 -2.81 7.18
CA ILE A 60 16.73 -2.05 6.13
C ILE A 60 15.26 -2.48 6.07
N SER A 61 14.36 -1.54 6.28
CA SER A 61 12.93 -1.78 6.21
C SER A 61 12.30 -0.97 5.07
N PRO A 62 11.73 -1.65 4.06
CA PRO A 62 10.99 -1.00 3.00
C PRO A 62 9.60 -0.56 3.48
N HIS A 63 9.15 0.58 2.97
CA HIS A 63 7.84 1.16 3.26
C HIS A 63 7.22 1.68 1.97
N TYR A 64 5.92 1.46 1.81
CA TYR A 64 5.19 1.93 0.65
C TYR A 64 4.33 3.14 1.02
N ILE A 65 4.45 4.19 0.21
CA ILE A 65 3.58 5.37 0.25
C ILE A 65 2.74 5.37 -1.01
N MET A 66 1.45 5.26 -0.79
CA MET A 66 0.42 5.15 -1.82
C MET A 66 0.30 6.46 -2.60
N SER A 67 0.24 6.39 -3.93
CA SER A 67 -0.09 7.54 -4.76
C SER A 67 -1.61 7.82 -4.77
N LYS A 68 -2.01 8.90 -5.46
CA LYS A 68 -3.44 9.23 -5.63
C LYS A 68 -4.10 8.49 -6.80
N HIS A 69 -3.31 7.81 -7.63
CA HIS A 69 -3.76 7.20 -8.88
C HIS A 69 -3.60 5.68 -8.83
N LEU A 70 -4.50 5.04 -8.11
CA LEU A 70 -4.51 3.60 -7.94
C LEU A 70 -5.55 2.97 -8.85
N LYS A 71 -5.21 1.82 -9.44
CA LYS A 71 -6.18 0.93 -10.07
C LYS A 71 -6.41 -0.25 -9.16
N GLN A 72 -7.66 -0.58 -8.90
CA GLN A 72 -8.02 -1.74 -8.09
C GLN A 72 -8.56 -2.84 -8.98
N TYR A 73 -8.13 -4.04 -8.71
CA TYR A 73 -8.61 -5.28 -9.29
C TYR A 73 -9.03 -6.22 -8.18
N ASN A 74 -10.14 -6.88 -8.37
CA ASN A 74 -10.66 -7.87 -7.43
C ASN A 74 -10.55 -9.26 -8.03
N VAL A 75 -9.98 -10.20 -7.29
CA VAL A 75 -9.94 -11.61 -7.64
C VAL A 75 -11.15 -12.27 -7.02
N VAL A 76 -12.02 -12.81 -7.85
CA VAL A 76 -13.31 -13.38 -7.42
C VAL A 76 -13.48 -14.80 -7.93
N GLU A 77 -14.12 -15.65 -7.12
CA GLU A 77 -14.53 -16.98 -7.50
C GLU A 77 -15.97 -17.21 -7.04
N ASN A 78 -16.86 -17.65 -7.96
CA ASN A 78 -18.29 -17.82 -7.70
C ASN A 78 -19.00 -16.61 -7.06
N GLY A 79 -18.48 -15.39 -7.29
CA GLY A 79 -18.99 -14.15 -6.74
C GLY A 79 -18.46 -13.83 -5.33
N GLU A 80 -17.61 -14.66 -4.75
CA GLU A 80 -16.87 -14.35 -3.52
C GLU A 80 -15.57 -13.62 -3.84
N LEU A 81 -15.29 -12.55 -3.09
CA LEU A 81 -14.03 -11.83 -3.13
C LEU A 81 -12.96 -12.62 -2.37
N LEU A 82 -11.91 -13.05 -3.08
CA LEU A 82 -10.79 -13.77 -2.50
C LEU A 82 -9.59 -12.87 -2.21
N MET A 83 -9.38 -11.86 -3.06
CA MET A 83 -8.22 -11.02 -3.00
C MET A 83 -8.51 -9.66 -3.65
N SER A 84 -8.00 -8.58 -3.07
CA SER A 84 -7.98 -7.26 -3.68
C SER A 84 -6.56 -6.90 -4.06
N MET A 85 -6.33 -6.57 -5.31
CA MET A 85 -5.06 -6.10 -5.83
C MET A 85 -5.17 -4.61 -6.14
N ARG A 86 -4.16 -3.80 -5.74
CA ARG A 86 -4.10 -2.38 -6.08
C ARG A 86 -2.79 -2.11 -6.79
N TYR A 87 -2.88 -1.69 -8.03
CA TYR A 87 -1.73 -1.30 -8.84
C TYR A 87 -1.52 0.21 -8.80
N ASP A 88 -0.30 0.62 -8.54
CA ASP A 88 0.14 2.00 -8.44
C ASP A 88 1.37 2.24 -9.32
N HIS A 89 1.17 2.90 -10.46
CA HIS A 89 2.25 3.19 -11.42
C HIS A 89 3.30 4.19 -10.90
N LYS A 90 3.02 4.89 -9.82
CA LYS A 90 3.90 5.90 -9.20
C LYS A 90 3.94 5.74 -7.69
N GLY A 91 3.93 4.49 -7.25
CA GLY A 91 4.08 4.16 -5.85
C GLY A 91 5.48 4.54 -5.36
N ARG A 92 5.57 5.21 -4.21
CA ARG A 92 6.86 5.56 -3.62
C ARG A 92 7.27 4.47 -2.65
N ILE A 93 8.48 3.96 -2.86
CA ILE A 93 9.12 3.04 -1.92
C ILE A 93 10.17 3.83 -1.15
N LEU A 94 10.01 3.86 0.18
CA LEU A 94 11.03 4.33 1.10
C LEU A 94 11.76 3.12 1.68
N GLU A 95 13.06 3.06 1.49
CA GLU A 95 13.91 2.11 2.20
C GLU A 95 14.60 2.83 3.36
N VAL A 96 14.26 2.45 4.58
CA VAL A 96 14.81 3.05 5.79
C VAL A 96 15.86 2.13 6.39
N ASN A 97 17.10 2.62 6.45
CA ASN A 97 18.22 1.93 7.05
C ASN A 97 18.41 2.42 8.48
N LYS A 98 18.10 1.55 9.43
CA LYS A 98 18.17 1.80 10.87
C LYS A 98 19.54 1.52 11.49
N GLY A 99 20.53 1.24 10.67
CA GLY A 99 21.89 0.95 11.13
C GLY A 99 22.23 -0.53 11.12
N PRO A 100 23.41 -0.88 11.67
CA PRO A 100 23.86 -2.27 11.74
C PRO A 100 22.95 -3.12 12.63
N ILE A 101 22.64 -4.33 12.20
CA ILE A 101 21.91 -5.29 13.04
C ILE A 101 22.80 -5.67 14.24
N PRO A 102 22.29 -5.56 15.48
CA PRO A 102 23.03 -5.95 16.66
C PRO A 102 23.43 -7.42 16.62
N ALA A 103 24.64 -7.74 17.06
CA ALA A 103 25.13 -9.12 17.11
C ALA A 103 24.47 -9.97 18.21
N SER A 104 23.80 -9.34 19.18
CA SER A 104 23.09 -9.98 20.29
C SER A 104 21.92 -9.13 20.76
N ASP A 105 20.91 -9.75 21.38
CA ASP A 105 19.73 -9.05 21.93
C ASP A 105 20.07 -8.06 23.07
N GLU A 106 21.23 -8.19 23.68
CA GLU A 106 21.72 -7.26 24.73
C GLU A 106 22.21 -5.92 24.12
N ASP A 107 22.38 -5.86 22.81
CA ASP A 107 22.93 -4.71 22.10
C ASP A 107 21.88 -3.75 21.52
N VAL A 108 20.61 -3.93 21.85
CA VAL A 108 19.44 -3.26 21.22
C VAL A 108 19.28 -1.76 21.57
N GLU A 109 20.09 -1.19 22.46
CA GLU A 109 19.88 0.19 22.97
C GLU A 109 20.18 1.34 22.00
N THR A 110 20.73 1.10 20.79
CA THR A 110 21.04 2.18 19.85
C THR A 110 20.60 1.82 18.44
N GLU A 111 19.40 2.22 18.06
CA GLU A 111 18.99 2.24 16.66
C GLU A 111 19.65 3.42 15.93
N GLY A 112 20.09 3.19 14.68
CA GLY A 112 20.59 4.24 13.81
C GLY A 112 22.12 4.33 13.72
N PHE A 113 22.53 5.38 13.03
CA PHE A 113 23.93 5.73 12.80
C PHE A 113 24.34 6.90 13.69
N THR A 114 25.63 6.99 13.94
CA THR A 114 26.24 8.11 14.67
C THR A 114 27.19 8.88 13.76
N LEU A 115 27.06 10.21 13.70
CA LEU A 115 27.87 11.10 12.89
C LEU A 115 28.57 12.14 13.75
N CYS A 116 29.86 12.34 13.49
CA CYS A 116 30.59 13.51 14.01
C CYS A 116 30.50 14.65 12.99
N THR A 117 29.84 15.74 13.32
CA THR A 117 29.68 16.91 12.45
C THR A 117 30.96 17.73 12.32
N ALA A 118 31.88 17.66 13.29
CA ALA A 118 33.14 18.37 13.20
C ALA A 118 34.07 17.81 12.11
N CYS A 119 34.14 16.49 11.93
CA CYS A 119 35.00 15.85 10.94
C CYS A 119 34.27 15.07 9.84
N ASN A 120 32.93 15.02 9.88
CA ASN A 120 32.04 14.29 8.95
C ASN A 120 32.32 12.77 8.88
N ARG A 121 32.76 12.17 10.00
CA ARG A 121 33.02 10.73 10.07
C ARG A 121 31.83 10.00 10.70
N TRP A 122 31.39 8.93 10.04
CA TRP A 122 30.46 7.97 10.64
C TRP A 122 31.17 7.12 11.70
N ILE A 123 30.52 6.93 12.83
CA ILE A 123 31.01 6.15 13.97
C ILE A 123 30.17 4.89 14.05
N LEU A 124 30.79 3.72 13.79
CA LEU A 124 30.08 2.45 13.60
C LEU A 124 30.05 1.53 14.82
N SER A 125 30.63 1.95 15.96
CA SER A 125 30.70 1.10 17.16
C SER A 125 30.20 1.83 18.40
N LYS A 126 29.59 1.11 19.34
CA LYS A 126 29.13 1.63 20.65
C LYS A 126 30.20 2.40 21.42
N ASN A 127 31.41 1.86 21.47
CA ASN A 127 32.54 2.54 22.11
C ASN A 127 33.18 3.60 21.20
N GLY A 128 32.76 3.67 19.95
CA GLY A 128 33.36 4.53 18.94
C GLY A 128 33.26 6.02 19.26
N VAL A 129 32.18 6.45 19.91
CA VAL A 129 31.98 7.85 20.32
C VAL A 129 33.03 8.22 21.34
N LYS A 130 33.22 7.39 22.38
CA LYS A 130 34.25 7.62 23.41
C LYS A 130 35.65 7.60 22.81
N ASP A 131 35.94 6.59 21.99
CA ASP A 131 37.23 6.48 21.29
C ASP A 131 37.49 7.70 20.40
N HIS A 132 36.43 8.18 19.72
CA HIS A 132 36.52 9.34 18.83
C HIS A 132 36.72 10.67 19.56
N LEU A 133 36.22 10.82 20.77
CA LEU A 133 36.34 12.03 21.57
C LEU A 133 37.60 12.04 22.47
N GLU A 134 37.92 10.91 23.10
CA GLU A 134 38.87 10.84 24.21
C GLU A 134 40.21 10.18 23.85
N GLU A 135 40.24 9.23 22.92
CA GLU A 135 41.45 8.43 22.68
C GLU A 135 42.62 9.22 22.06
N LYS A 136 43.86 8.87 22.48
CA LYS A 136 45.08 9.45 21.93
C LYS A 136 45.55 8.81 20.62
N ASN A 137 44.85 7.82 20.11
CA ASN A 137 45.16 7.05 18.90
C ASN A 137 44.50 7.60 17.65
N HIS A 138 44.82 7.02 16.47
CA HIS A 138 44.26 7.42 15.16
C HIS A 138 42.74 7.36 15.04
N LYS A 139 42.01 6.87 16.04
CA LYS A 139 40.56 6.91 16.13
C LYS A 139 40.01 8.26 16.58
N LYS A 140 40.83 9.07 17.26
CA LYS A 140 40.42 10.39 17.75
C LYS A 140 40.03 11.34 16.62
N CYS A 141 39.07 12.16 16.89
CA CYS A 141 38.66 13.22 15.96
C CYS A 141 39.84 14.18 15.69
N TRP A 142 40.29 14.23 14.46
CA TRP A 142 41.40 15.10 14.05
C TRP A 142 41.03 16.59 14.09
N ARG A 143 39.74 16.93 14.19
CA ARG A 143 39.21 18.29 14.36
C ARG A 143 38.88 18.64 15.79
N GLY A 144 39.13 17.73 16.75
CA GLY A 144 38.92 18.00 18.18
C GLY A 144 37.43 18.12 18.55
N ALA A 145 36.60 17.25 18.01
CA ALA A 145 35.16 17.22 18.28
C ALA A 145 34.86 17.16 19.80
N LYS A 146 33.78 17.79 20.18
CA LYS A 146 33.15 17.72 21.50
C LYS A 146 31.88 16.87 21.45
N GLN A 147 31.24 16.61 22.59
CA GLN A 147 30.01 15.84 22.66
C GLN A 147 28.90 16.47 21.83
N ASP A 148 28.78 17.78 21.78
CA ASP A 148 27.78 18.52 20.99
C ASP A 148 27.97 18.37 19.47
N ASP A 149 29.16 17.93 19.05
CA ASP A 149 29.45 17.63 17.64
C ASP A 149 29.01 16.21 17.22
N ILE A 150 28.50 15.41 18.16
CA ILE A 150 28.05 14.03 17.89
C ILE A 150 26.53 14.01 17.74
N ILE A 151 26.08 13.52 16.62
CA ILE A 151 24.66 13.28 16.36
C ILE A 151 24.45 11.77 16.35
N GLU A 152 23.62 11.28 17.25
CA GLU A 152 23.27 9.87 17.40
C GLU A 152 21.85 9.60 16.89
N ASN A 153 21.53 8.32 16.65
CA ASN A 153 20.20 7.83 16.24
C ASN A 153 19.75 8.40 14.88
N ILE A 154 20.67 8.53 13.94
CA ILE A 154 20.37 8.96 12.57
C ILE A 154 19.89 7.74 11.78
N VAL A 155 18.71 7.83 11.15
CA VAL A 155 18.29 6.87 10.14
C VAL A 155 18.58 7.41 8.75
N LEU A 156 19.01 6.53 7.86
CA LEU A 156 19.24 6.87 6.47
C LEU A 156 18.05 6.35 5.65
N TYR A 157 17.63 7.08 4.64
CA TYR A 157 16.57 6.59 3.78
C TYR A 157 16.80 6.93 2.31
N THR A 158 16.30 6.06 1.45
CA THR A 158 16.13 6.33 0.02
C THR A 158 14.65 6.46 -0.29
N ASP A 159 14.33 7.10 -1.39
CA ASP A 159 12.98 7.40 -1.83
C ASP A 159 12.95 7.36 -3.36
N SER A 160 12.27 6.36 -3.89
CA SER A 160 12.20 6.09 -5.32
C SER A 160 10.78 5.76 -5.75
N MET A 161 10.44 5.97 -7.03
CA MET A 161 9.13 5.69 -7.59
C MET A 161 9.18 4.43 -8.43
N HIS A 162 8.24 3.53 -8.15
CA HIS A 162 8.15 2.22 -8.78
C HIS A 162 6.72 1.89 -9.19
N ASP A 163 6.59 0.93 -10.08
CA ASP A 163 5.34 0.21 -10.26
C ASP A 163 5.13 -0.72 -9.07
N VAL A 164 4.04 -0.53 -8.34
CA VAL A 164 3.75 -1.24 -7.09
C VAL A 164 2.41 -1.95 -7.20
N LEU A 165 2.36 -3.19 -6.76
CA LEU A 165 1.14 -3.96 -6.57
C LEU A 165 0.97 -4.31 -5.09
N THR A 166 -0.12 -3.91 -4.48
CA THR A 166 -0.49 -4.39 -3.15
C THR A 166 -1.54 -5.48 -3.27
N ILE A 167 -1.39 -6.53 -2.46
CA ILE A 167 -2.27 -7.69 -2.44
C ILE A 167 -2.83 -7.85 -1.02
N ASP A 168 -4.13 -7.70 -0.89
CA ASP A 168 -4.88 -7.88 0.36
C ASP A 168 -5.80 -9.10 0.21
N CYS A 169 -5.58 -10.12 1.04
CA CYS A 169 -6.30 -11.38 0.95
C CYS A 169 -7.57 -11.36 1.83
N ASN A 170 -8.71 -11.62 1.20
CA ASN A 170 -9.97 -11.91 1.87
C ASN A 170 -10.14 -13.43 1.98
N LEU A 171 -9.50 -14.02 3.00
CA LEU A 171 -9.44 -15.47 3.16
C LEU A 171 -10.81 -16.04 3.50
N PRO A 172 -11.28 -17.08 2.76
CA PRO A 172 -12.50 -17.79 3.12
C PRO A 172 -12.43 -18.38 4.53
N GLU A 173 -13.53 -18.36 5.27
CA GLU A 173 -13.59 -18.82 6.67
C GLU A 173 -13.18 -20.29 6.87
N TYR A 174 -13.36 -21.12 5.85
CA TYR A 174 -12.97 -22.53 5.90
C TYR A 174 -11.45 -22.74 5.81
N LEU A 175 -10.69 -21.74 5.31
CA LEU A 175 -9.24 -21.74 5.34
C LEU A 175 -8.76 -21.30 6.73
N LYS A 176 -8.65 -22.26 7.66
CA LYS A 176 -8.18 -21.96 9.02
C LYS A 176 -6.67 -21.77 9.03
N ILE A 177 -6.24 -20.52 9.07
CA ILE A 177 -4.82 -20.17 9.14
C ILE A 177 -4.41 -20.07 10.61
N ALA A 178 -3.53 -20.97 11.05
CA ALA A 178 -3.02 -20.98 12.43
C ALA A 178 -1.87 -20.00 12.65
N ASP A 179 -1.09 -19.71 11.60
CA ASP A 179 0.07 -18.81 11.62
C ASP A 179 0.01 -17.88 10.40
N TYR A 180 -0.50 -16.68 10.62
CA TYR A 180 -0.66 -15.67 9.58
C TYR A 180 0.69 -15.15 9.08
N GLU A 181 1.70 -15.03 9.92
CA GLU A 181 3.02 -14.58 9.50
C GLU A 181 3.63 -15.56 8.48
N SER A 182 3.69 -16.84 8.82
CA SER A 182 4.18 -17.88 7.90
C SER A 182 3.35 -17.98 6.63
N PHE A 183 2.03 -17.80 6.73
CA PHE A 183 1.12 -17.82 5.58
C PHE A 183 1.45 -16.68 4.61
N TYR A 184 1.49 -15.43 5.07
CA TYR A 184 1.74 -14.27 4.18
C TYR A 184 3.16 -14.27 3.62
N ARG A 185 4.18 -14.68 4.39
CA ARG A 185 5.55 -14.83 3.89
C ARG A 185 5.62 -15.88 2.79
N THR A 186 4.98 -17.03 3.02
CA THR A 186 4.95 -18.11 2.03
C THR A 186 4.18 -17.71 0.78
N LEU A 187 3.03 -17.05 0.93
CA LEU A 187 2.22 -16.57 -0.20
C LEU A 187 2.97 -15.52 -1.02
N SER A 188 3.63 -14.57 -0.36
CA SER A 188 4.46 -13.57 -1.03
C SER A 188 5.53 -14.23 -1.88
N GLN A 189 6.29 -15.17 -1.30
CA GLN A 189 7.34 -15.88 -2.03
C GLN A 189 6.78 -16.72 -3.19
N ALA A 190 5.67 -17.43 -2.97
CA ALA A 190 5.03 -18.22 -4.02
C ALA A 190 4.54 -17.38 -5.21
N ILE A 191 3.98 -16.19 -4.94
CA ILE A 191 3.58 -15.26 -6.00
C ILE A 191 4.81 -14.71 -6.74
N MET A 192 5.89 -14.38 -6.03
CA MET A 192 7.14 -13.91 -6.64
C MET A 192 7.72 -14.96 -7.59
N GLU A 193 7.86 -16.21 -7.16
CA GLU A 193 8.34 -17.31 -7.99
C GLU A 193 7.44 -17.52 -9.23
N GLY A 194 6.11 -17.49 -9.01
CA GLY A 194 5.14 -17.58 -10.09
C GLY A 194 5.28 -16.47 -11.12
N LEU A 195 5.50 -15.23 -10.68
CA LEU A 195 5.74 -14.06 -11.54
C LEU A 195 7.04 -14.20 -12.33
N GLN A 196 8.15 -14.51 -11.66
CA GLN A 196 9.46 -14.64 -12.27
C GLN A 196 9.45 -15.66 -13.41
N ILE A 197 8.85 -16.82 -13.18
CA ILE A 197 8.78 -17.86 -14.22
C ILE A 197 7.80 -17.50 -15.33
N SER A 198 6.61 -16.98 -14.98
CA SER A 198 5.58 -16.68 -15.97
C SER A 198 6.01 -15.56 -16.92
N MET A 199 6.74 -14.56 -16.41
CA MET A 199 7.14 -13.37 -17.14
C MET A 199 8.59 -13.48 -17.66
N ASN A 200 9.32 -14.55 -17.30
CA ASN A 200 10.74 -14.73 -17.60
C ASN A 200 11.57 -13.52 -17.14
N VAL A 201 11.43 -13.18 -15.88
CA VAL A 201 12.06 -12.02 -15.19
C VAL A 201 13.11 -12.55 -14.23
N ASP A 202 14.22 -11.84 -14.10
CA ASP A 202 15.29 -12.20 -13.18
C ASP A 202 14.90 -11.89 -11.71
N GLU A 203 15.55 -12.58 -10.74
CA GLU A 203 15.24 -12.45 -9.30
C GLU A 203 15.43 -11.03 -8.75
N ASP A 204 16.26 -10.21 -9.39
CA ASP A 204 16.58 -8.85 -8.98
C ASP A 204 15.68 -7.77 -9.61
N GLU A 205 14.81 -8.14 -10.57
CA GLU A 205 13.88 -7.20 -11.21
C GLU A 205 12.61 -6.94 -10.39
N LEU A 206 12.24 -7.87 -9.50
CA LEU A 206 11.07 -7.75 -8.62
C LEU A 206 11.49 -7.88 -7.16
N ASN A 207 10.85 -7.13 -6.29
CA ASN A 207 11.02 -7.27 -4.84
C ASN A 207 9.68 -7.24 -4.13
N SER A 208 9.62 -7.82 -2.93
CA SER A 208 8.40 -7.86 -2.13
C SER A 208 8.66 -7.72 -0.63
N PHE A 209 7.67 -7.18 0.08
CA PHE A 209 7.66 -7.12 1.54
C PHE A 209 6.24 -7.15 2.09
N LEU A 210 6.13 -7.43 3.38
CA LEU A 210 4.87 -7.44 4.09
C LEU A 210 4.65 -6.12 4.83
N MET A 211 3.46 -5.56 4.67
CA MET A 211 3.00 -4.39 5.40
C MET A 211 1.84 -4.81 6.33
N PRO A 212 1.79 -4.33 7.59
CA PRO A 212 0.65 -4.60 8.46
C PRO A 212 -0.66 -4.14 7.82
N ASN A 213 -1.71 -4.96 7.92
CA ASN A 213 -3.03 -4.55 7.46
C ASN A 213 -3.64 -3.59 8.50
N PRO A 214 -3.98 -2.33 8.13
CA PRO A 214 -4.48 -1.34 9.07
C PRO A 214 -5.87 -1.70 9.66
N MET A 215 -6.62 -2.57 8.98
CA MET A 215 -7.96 -2.99 9.43
C MET A 215 -7.93 -4.23 10.32
N ASN A 216 -6.84 -5.01 10.29
CA ASN A 216 -6.68 -6.23 11.07
C ASN A 216 -5.20 -6.49 11.34
N SER A 217 -4.79 -6.30 12.60
CA SER A 217 -3.39 -6.44 13.03
C SER A 217 -2.80 -7.85 12.82
N ASP A 218 -3.64 -8.87 12.73
CA ASP A 218 -3.19 -10.25 12.52
C ASP A 218 -2.90 -10.55 11.04
N LYS A 219 -3.39 -9.70 10.13
CA LYS A 219 -3.21 -9.83 8.69
C LYS A 219 -2.12 -8.90 8.17
N SER A 220 -1.55 -9.29 7.04
CA SER A 220 -0.60 -8.47 6.31
C SER A 220 -1.09 -8.19 4.89
N ILE A 221 -0.63 -7.09 4.32
CA ILE A 221 -0.74 -6.77 2.90
C ILE A 221 0.60 -7.11 2.28
N ILE A 222 0.59 -7.89 1.20
CA ILE A 222 1.78 -8.16 0.41
C ILE A 222 1.99 -6.96 -0.53
N VAL A 223 3.18 -6.39 -0.51
CA VAL A 223 3.59 -5.33 -1.43
C VAL A 223 4.64 -5.91 -2.36
N VAL A 224 4.39 -5.87 -3.66
CA VAL A 224 5.33 -6.28 -4.71
C VAL A 224 5.65 -5.03 -5.53
N TYR A 225 6.91 -4.83 -5.89
CA TYR A 225 7.30 -3.70 -6.74
C TYR A 225 8.37 -4.08 -7.76
N GLU A 226 8.33 -3.40 -8.90
CA GLU A 226 9.36 -3.51 -9.93
C GLU A 226 10.56 -2.67 -9.51
N VAL A 227 11.76 -3.26 -9.48
CA VAL A 227 12.96 -2.60 -8.93
C VAL A 227 13.41 -1.44 -9.80
N ASP A 228 13.26 -1.56 -11.11
CA ASP A 228 13.60 -0.50 -12.04
C ASP A 228 12.62 0.68 -11.95
N GLU A 229 13.16 1.90 -11.88
CA GLU A 229 12.35 3.11 -11.89
C GLU A 229 11.58 3.25 -13.21
N GLY A 230 10.26 3.41 -13.09
CA GLY A 230 9.37 3.54 -14.25
C GLY A 230 8.74 2.23 -14.73
N GLY A 231 9.18 1.09 -14.20
CA GLY A 231 8.59 -0.24 -14.38
C GLY A 231 8.59 -0.76 -15.82
N ALA A 232 8.60 -2.08 -15.99
CA ALA A 232 8.41 -2.76 -17.27
C ALA A 232 6.92 -3.11 -17.55
N GLY A 233 6.02 -2.82 -16.58
CA GLY A 233 4.61 -3.13 -16.65
C GLY A 233 4.28 -4.60 -16.35
N ILE A 234 5.18 -5.31 -15.71
CA ILE A 234 5.01 -6.71 -15.31
C ILE A 234 3.81 -6.84 -14.37
N LEU A 235 3.80 -6.03 -13.32
CA LEU A 235 2.73 -6.06 -12.31
C LEU A 235 1.37 -5.62 -12.86
N LYS A 236 1.38 -4.72 -13.83
CA LYS A 236 0.16 -4.29 -14.52
C LYS A 236 -0.50 -5.43 -15.29
N SER A 237 0.29 -6.36 -15.84
CA SER A 237 -0.25 -7.48 -16.63
C SER A 237 -1.16 -8.42 -15.83
N LEU A 238 -1.09 -8.39 -14.49
CA LEU A 238 -1.97 -9.15 -13.59
C LEU A 238 -3.43 -8.66 -13.59
N GLU A 239 -3.75 -7.56 -14.28
CA GLU A 239 -5.13 -7.13 -14.55
C GLU A 239 -5.88 -8.14 -15.45
N GLU A 240 -5.14 -8.92 -16.23
CA GLU A 240 -5.70 -9.93 -17.11
C GLU A 240 -5.86 -11.28 -16.38
N THR A 241 -7.08 -11.82 -16.37
CA THR A 241 -7.38 -13.13 -15.74
C THR A 241 -6.48 -14.25 -16.24
N ALA A 242 -6.16 -14.28 -17.54
CA ALA A 242 -5.30 -15.31 -18.10
C ALA A 242 -3.87 -15.25 -17.55
N THR A 243 -3.30 -14.05 -17.47
CA THR A 243 -1.98 -13.81 -16.91
C THR A 243 -1.93 -14.13 -15.42
N PHE A 244 -2.93 -13.67 -14.65
CA PHE A 244 -3.03 -13.98 -13.23
C PHE A 244 -3.08 -15.49 -12.97
N ARG A 245 -3.95 -16.22 -13.70
CA ARG A 245 -4.05 -17.69 -13.57
C ARG A 245 -2.75 -18.40 -13.95
N GLU A 246 -2.02 -17.92 -14.96
CA GLU A 246 -0.71 -18.50 -15.32
C GLU A 246 0.31 -18.34 -14.19
N VAL A 247 0.38 -17.15 -13.56
CA VAL A 247 1.23 -16.90 -12.39
C VAL A 247 0.88 -17.86 -11.25
N ILE A 248 -0.41 -17.99 -10.92
CA ILE A 248 -0.86 -18.89 -9.86
C ILE A 248 -0.57 -20.37 -10.21
N ARG A 249 -0.76 -20.77 -11.45
CA ARG A 249 -0.44 -22.12 -11.93
C ARG A 249 1.05 -22.42 -11.76
N ARG A 250 1.94 -21.49 -12.15
CA ARG A 250 3.39 -21.62 -11.99
C ARG A 250 3.80 -21.70 -10.53
N ALA A 251 3.21 -20.85 -9.69
CA ALA A 251 3.43 -20.91 -8.24
C ALA A 251 3.08 -22.28 -7.66
N ARG A 252 1.96 -22.91 -8.07
CA ARG A 252 1.56 -24.26 -7.63
C ARG A 252 2.53 -25.33 -8.10
N GLU A 253 2.98 -25.27 -9.37
CA GLU A 253 3.95 -26.22 -9.92
C GLU A 253 5.26 -26.21 -9.15
N ILE A 254 5.82 -25.03 -8.88
CA ILE A 254 7.05 -24.91 -8.08
C ILE A 254 6.85 -25.45 -6.67
N LEU A 255 5.70 -25.22 -6.05
CA LEU A 255 5.42 -25.68 -4.70
C LEU A 255 5.26 -27.20 -4.58
N HIS A 256 5.68 -27.96 -5.58
CA HIS A 256 5.61 -29.42 -5.60
C HIS A 256 4.20 -29.95 -5.31
N GLU A 257 3.17 -29.31 -5.85
CA GLU A 257 1.78 -29.71 -5.61
C GLU A 257 1.54 -31.17 -6.01
N PHE A 258 2.14 -31.59 -7.14
CA PHE A 258 1.95 -32.92 -7.73
C PHE A 258 3.07 -33.91 -7.38
N ASP A 259 4.20 -33.43 -6.88
CA ASP A 259 5.35 -34.23 -6.48
C ASP A 259 6.01 -33.65 -5.24
N SER A 260 5.69 -34.23 -4.09
CA SER A 260 6.16 -33.74 -2.79
C SER A 260 7.33 -34.55 -2.21
N GLU A 261 7.93 -35.48 -2.99
CA GLU A 261 9.07 -36.26 -2.51
C GLU A 261 10.24 -35.34 -2.14
N GLY A 262 10.66 -35.40 -0.88
CA GLY A 262 11.79 -34.62 -0.35
C GLY A 262 11.49 -33.21 0.12
N CYS A 263 10.26 -32.68 -0.07
CA CYS A 263 9.88 -31.35 0.40
C CYS A 263 8.71 -31.38 1.37
N ASP A 264 8.98 -31.31 2.67
CA ASP A 264 7.90 -31.26 3.69
C ASP A 264 7.28 -29.86 3.81
N ARG A 265 8.07 -28.80 3.98
CA ARG A 265 7.60 -27.42 4.17
C ARG A 265 8.06 -26.48 3.09
N ALA A 266 9.36 -26.41 2.85
CA ALA A 266 10.03 -25.59 1.87
C ALA A 266 11.40 -26.20 1.52
N CYS A 267 11.89 -25.97 0.30
CA CYS A 267 13.22 -26.38 -0.14
C CYS A 267 13.79 -25.34 -1.13
N TYR A 268 15.05 -25.51 -1.51
CA TYR A 268 15.73 -24.61 -2.47
C TYR A 268 15.24 -24.75 -3.92
N GLU A 269 14.42 -25.75 -4.21
CA GLU A 269 13.77 -25.91 -5.51
C GLU A 269 12.38 -25.26 -5.55
N CYS A 270 11.88 -24.72 -4.41
CA CYS A 270 10.56 -24.13 -4.36
C CYS A 270 10.54 -22.71 -3.76
N LEU A 271 10.74 -22.56 -2.46
CA LEU A 271 10.53 -21.32 -1.72
C LEU A 271 11.80 -20.73 -1.12
N CYS A 272 12.82 -21.57 -0.89
CA CYS A 272 14.05 -21.11 -0.27
C CYS A 272 15.00 -20.56 -1.32
N ASN A 273 15.51 -19.36 -1.10
CA ASN A 273 16.57 -18.77 -1.93
C ASN A 273 17.60 -18.05 -1.06
N TYR A 274 18.61 -17.47 -1.69
CA TYR A 274 19.69 -16.76 -1.00
C TYR A 274 19.17 -15.56 -0.20
N TYR A 275 18.19 -14.84 -0.72
CA TYR A 275 17.73 -13.58 -0.11
C TYR A 275 16.79 -13.77 1.08
N ASN A 276 16.16 -14.94 1.22
CA ASN A 276 15.19 -15.22 2.28
C ASN A 276 15.71 -16.13 3.41
N GLN A 277 17.02 -16.39 3.49
CA GLN A 277 17.63 -17.32 4.46
C GLN A 277 17.21 -17.06 5.92
N ARG A 278 17.02 -15.80 6.31
CA ARG A 278 16.63 -15.42 7.68
C ARG A 278 15.20 -15.81 8.06
N VAL A 279 14.38 -16.12 7.07
CA VAL A 279 12.94 -16.40 7.27
C VAL A 279 12.51 -17.76 6.71
N GLN A 280 13.47 -18.59 6.28
CA GLN A 280 13.18 -19.91 5.69
C GLN A 280 12.45 -20.84 6.65
N ASP A 281 12.69 -20.72 7.95
CA ASP A 281 11.99 -21.46 9.01
C ASP A 281 10.48 -21.11 9.08
N LYS A 282 10.08 -19.94 8.58
CA LYS A 282 8.69 -19.49 8.48
C LYS A 282 7.99 -19.96 7.20
N LEU A 283 8.73 -20.44 6.20
CA LEU A 283 8.13 -20.85 4.93
C LEU A 283 7.49 -22.23 5.04
N ASN A 284 6.24 -22.35 4.55
CA ASN A 284 5.50 -23.59 4.56
C ASN A 284 4.47 -23.65 3.42
N ARG A 285 4.82 -24.36 2.33
CA ARG A 285 3.98 -24.50 1.14
C ARG A 285 2.57 -25.02 1.43
N LYS A 286 2.40 -25.88 2.47
CA LYS A 286 1.12 -26.46 2.82
C LYS A 286 0.08 -25.42 3.28
N LEU A 287 0.53 -24.25 3.76
CA LEU A 287 -0.36 -23.18 4.20
C LEU A 287 -1.04 -22.47 3.04
N VAL A 288 -0.39 -22.37 1.89
CA VAL A 288 -0.84 -21.55 0.76
C VAL A 288 -1.45 -22.35 -0.38
N LEU A 289 -1.11 -23.63 -0.53
CA LEU A 289 -1.65 -24.49 -1.59
C LEU A 289 -3.17 -24.48 -1.68
N PRO A 290 -3.94 -24.58 -0.57
CA PRO A 290 -5.40 -24.55 -0.65
C PRO A 290 -5.95 -23.23 -1.20
N LEU A 291 -5.31 -22.09 -0.90
CA LEU A 291 -5.71 -20.79 -1.48
C LEU A 291 -5.32 -20.73 -2.96
N LEU A 292 -4.10 -21.13 -3.31
CA LEU A 292 -3.63 -21.12 -4.71
C LEU A 292 -4.50 -22.01 -5.62
N GLU A 293 -5.04 -23.13 -5.09
CA GLU A 293 -5.97 -23.97 -5.83
C GLU A 293 -7.24 -23.20 -6.23
N ILE A 294 -7.80 -22.44 -5.31
CA ILE A 294 -8.99 -21.61 -5.56
C ILE A 294 -8.65 -20.46 -6.52
N LEU A 295 -7.52 -19.78 -6.29
CA LEU A 295 -7.06 -18.66 -7.12
C LEU A 295 -6.80 -19.08 -8.58
N ASN A 296 -6.43 -20.33 -8.83
CA ASN A 296 -6.16 -20.83 -10.18
C ASN A 296 -7.39 -20.85 -11.09
N ILE A 297 -8.59 -20.87 -10.53
CA ILE A 297 -9.86 -20.82 -11.28
C ILE A 297 -10.58 -19.48 -11.16
N ALA A 298 -10.11 -18.60 -10.28
CA ALA A 298 -10.70 -17.30 -10.01
C ALA A 298 -10.57 -16.35 -11.22
N GLU A 299 -11.40 -15.32 -11.24
CA GLU A 299 -11.40 -14.26 -12.26
C GLU A 299 -10.91 -12.95 -11.68
N VAL A 300 -10.14 -12.20 -12.47
CA VAL A 300 -9.76 -10.83 -12.17
C VAL A 300 -10.77 -9.88 -12.79
N VAL A 301 -11.40 -9.06 -11.97
CA VAL A 301 -12.38 -8.05 -12.41
C VAL A 301 -11.92 -6.68 -11.97
N SER A 302 -12.18 -5.67 -12.77
CA SER A 302 -11.90 -4.28 -12.38
C SER A 302 -12.70 -3.95 -11.12
N GLY A 303 -11.99 -3.40 -10.13
CA GLY A 303 -12.56 -2.91 -8.88
C GLY A 303 -12.35 -1.40 -8.74
N PHE A 304 -13.16 -0.76 -7.91
CA PHE A 304 -12.90 0.63 -7.53
C PHE A 304 -11.95 0.69 -6.34
N VAL A 305 -11.07 1.70 -6.31
CA VAL A 305 -10.12 1.89 -5.21
C VAL A 305 -10.85 2.42 -3.98
N TYR A 306 -10.95 1.60 -2.95
CA TYR A 306 -11.45 2.01 -1.65
C TYR A 306 -10.27 2.29 -0.70
N LEU A 307 -10.02 3.55 -0.41
CA LEU A 307 -9.19 3.94 0.73
C LEU A 307 -10.01 3.66 2.00
N SER A 308 -9.56 2.75 2.85
CA SER A 308 -10.19 2.29 4.12
C SER A 308 -11.67 2.69 4.29
N GLU A 309 -12.58 1.84 3.83
CA GLU A 309 -14.02 2.16 3.72
C GLU A 309 -14.63 2.80 4.97
N LYS A 310 -14.23 2.34 6.14
CA LYS A 310 -14.85 2.80 7.39
C LYS A 310 -14.44 4.21 7.80
N SER A 311 -13.16 4.57 7.63
CA SER A 311 -12.67 5.93 7.94
C SER A 311 -13.22 6.92 6.93
N ARG A 312 -13.14 6.57 5.64
CA ARG A 312 -13.65 7.42 4.57
C ARG A 312 -15.17 7.55 4.60
N PHE A 313 -15.89 6.47 4.89
CA PHE A 313 -17.34 6.51 5.07
C PHE A 313 -17.73 7.48 6.19
N ASN A 314 -17.06 7.43 7.33
CA ASN A 314 -17.30 8.34 8.44
C ASN A 314 -16.98 9.79 8.07
N GLU A 315 -15.86 10.06 7.41
CA GLU A 315 -15.52 11.41 6.92
C GLU A 315 -16.58 11.96 5.95
N LEU A 316 -17.06 11.12 5.04
CA LEU A 316 -18.11 11.48 4.10
C LEU A 316 -19.46 11.71 4.80
N MET A 317 -19.79 10.86 5.79
CA MET A 317 -21.00 11.00 6.62
C MET A 317 -20.99 12.30 7.44
N ASP A 318 -19.84 12.65 8.01
CA ASP A 318 -19.68 13.89 8.78
C ASP A 318 -19.72 15.14 7.89
N ALA A 319 -19.36 15.01 6.60
CA ALA A 319 -19.39 16.09 5.62
C ALA A 319 -20.75 16.27 4.95
N CYS A 320 -21.71 15.36 5.15
CA CYS A 320 -23.08 15.51 4.64
C CYS A 320 -23.84 16.61 5.37
N ASP A 321 -24.47 17.52 4.62
CA ASP A 321 -25.23 18.65 5.14
C ASP A 321 -26.66 18.23 5.57
N SER A 322 -27.21 17.12 5.04
CA SER A 322 -28.58 16.67 5.29
C SER A 322 -28.69 15.19 5.66
N GLU A 323 -29.77 14.81 6.36
CA GLU A 323 -30.07 13.41 6.68
C GLU A 323 -30.40 12.58 5.43
N PHE A 324 -30.90 13.21 4.37
CA PHE A 324 -31.16 12.51 3.11
C PHE A 324 -29.86 12.19 2.36
N GLU A 325 -28.87 13.09 2.36
CA GLU A 325 -27.52 12.80 1.85
C GLU A 325 -26.88 11.63 2.60
N LYS A 326 -26.99 11.59 3.94
CA LYS A 326 -26.52 10.48 4.76
C LYS A 326 -27.21 9.16 4.38
N ALA A 327 -28.54 9.21 4.15
CA ALA A 327 -29.28 8.03 3.72
C ALA A 327 -28.85 7.53 2.32
N VAL A 328 -28.57 8.45 1.38
CA VAL A 328 -28.00 8.12 0.07
C VAL A 328 -26.63 7.47 0.20
N LEU A 329 -25.75 8.06 1.00
CA LEU A 329 -24.41 7.54 1.24
C LEU A 329 -24.44 6.16 1.91
N GLN A 330 -25.31 5.98 2.89
CA GLN A 330 -25.51 4.68 3.55
C GLN A 330 -25.99 3.63 2.52
N LYS A 331 -26.95 4.00 1.66
CA LYS A 331 -27.46 3.08 0.64
C LYS A 331 -26.41 2.74 -0.42
N ILE A 332 -25.53 3.69 -0.79
CA ILE A 332 -24.38 3.45 -1.66
C ILE A 332 -23.46 2.40 -1.04
N SER A 333 -23.17 2.52 0.27
CA SER A 333 -22.36 1.56 1.00
C SER A 333 -23.05 0.19 1.13
N ASP A 334 -24.34 0.15 1.45
CA ASP A 334 -25.13 -1.09 1.59
C ASP A 334 -25.18 -1.90 0.28
N PHE A 335 -25.17 -1.21 -0.87
CA PHE A 335 -25.12 -1.82 -2.19
C PHE A 335 -23.70 -2.20 -2.65
N GLY A 336 -22.68 -1.96 -1.78
CA GLY A 336 -21.28 -2.23 -2.12
C GLY A 336 -20.78 -1.42 -3.31
N LEU A 337 -21.40 -0.24 -3.55
CA LEU A 337 -20.93 0.69 -4.57
C LEU A 337 -19.72 1.48 -4.07
N PRO A 338 -18.86 1.96 -4.99
CA PRO A 338 -17.76 2.83 -4.61
C PRO A 338 -18.24 4.06 -3.83
N LEU A 339 -17.51 4.43 -2.79
CA LEU A 339 -17.77 5.67 -2.08
C LEU A 339 -17.35 6.87 -2.94
N PRO A 340 -18.05 8.01 -2.85
CA PRO A 340 -17.70 9.22 -3.58
C PRO A 340 -16.26 9.66 -3.36
N THR A 341 -15.63 10.22 -4.39
CA THR A 341 -14.26 10.75 -4.30
C THR A 341 -14.19 12.03 -3.48
N ASN A 342 -15.20 12.89 -3.59
CA ASN A 342 -15.34 14.12 -2.83
C ASN A 342 -16.79 14.37 -2.42
N THR A 343 -16.99 15.16 -1.37
CA THR A 343 -18.31 15.71 -0.98
C THR A 343 -18.24 17.22 -0.95
N GLN A 344 -19.37 17.86 -1.18
CA GLN A 344 -19.60 19.31 -0.96
C GLN A 344 -18.55 20.23 -1.63
N LYS A 345 -17.89 19.76 -2.70
CA LYS A 345 -16.82 20.51 -3.39
C LYS A 345 -17.41 21.50 -4.39
N THR A 346 -17.18 22.79 -4.18
CA THR A 346 -17.63 23.84 -5.09
C THR A 346 -16.91 23.76 -6.45
N ILE A 347 -17.68 23.74 -7.52
CA ILE A 347 -17.21 23.83 -8.89
C ILE A 347 -17.30 25.31 -9.32
N SER A 348 -16.18 25.86 -9.76
CA SER A 348 -16.07 27.25 -10.21
C SER A 348 -15.56 27.33 -11.64
N LYS A 349 -15.97 28.38 -12.36
CA LYS A 349 -15.41 28.78 -13.65
C LYS A 349 -14.90 30.19 -13.53
N GLU A 350 -13.63 30.43 -13.84
CA GLU A 350 -12.98 31.74 -13.74
C GLU A 350 -13.22 32.39 -12.35
N ASP A 351 -13.03 31.59 -11.27
CA ASP A 351 -13.28 31.95 -9.87
C ASP A 351 -14.74 32.28 -9.49
N VAL A 352 -15.69 32.10 -10.39
CA VAL A 352 -17.12 32.24 -10.10
C VAL A 352 -17.71 30.87 -9.74
N PRO A 353 -18.29 30.69 -8.55
CA PRO A 353 -18.90 29.42 -8.16
C PRO A 353 -20.16 29.16 -9.00
N ILE A 354 -20.24 27.97 -9.62
CA ILE A 354 -21.39 27.56 -10.43
C ILE A 354 -22.32 26.65 -9.63
N ALA A 355 -21.76 25.59 -9.03
CA ALA A 355 -22.54 24.62 -8.28
C ALA A 355 -21.68 23.94 -7.21
N LYS A 356 -22.37 23.35 -6.21
CA LYS A 356 -21.79 22.56 -5.15
C LYS A 356 -22.53 21.22 -5.15
N PRO A 357 -22.04 20.18 -5.87
CA PRO A 357 -22.63 18.86 -5.81
C PRO A 357 -22.44 18.24 -4.43
N ASP A 358 -23.39 17.40 -4.02
CA ASP A 358 -23.32 16.70 -2.74
C ASP A 358 -22.22 15.63 -2.76
N PHE A 359 -22.08 14.91 -3.89
CA PHE A 359 -21.02 13.94 -4.09
C PHE A 359 -20.39 14.07 -5.46
N GLU A 360 -19.10 13.74 -5.57
CA GLU A 360 -18.36 13.67 -6.82
C GLU A 360 -17.62 12.33 -6.92
N TYR A 361 -17.77 11.64 -8.06
CA TYR A 361 -16.88 10.58 -8.48
C TYR A 361 -15.97 11.10 -9.57
N ARG A 362 -14.67 10.98 -9.40
CA ARG A 362 -13.69 11.45 -10.36
C ARG A 362 -12.69 10.34 -10.68
N GLU A 363 -12.67 9.93 -11.95
CA GLU A 363 -11.76 8.93 -12.47
C GLU A 363 -11.30 9.32 -13.88
N ASP A 364 -9.99 9.20 -14.17
CA ASP A 364 -9.35 9.43 -15.48
C ASP A 364 -9.81 10.70 -16.24
N GLY A 365 -10.08 11.78 -15.51
CA GLY A 365 -10.54 13.05 -16.11
C GLY A 365 -12.06 13.13 -16.35
N ILE A 366 -12.81 12.08 -16.08
CA ILE A 366 -14.27 12.05 -16.14
C ILE A 366 -14.79 12.29 -14.72
N SER A 367 -15.68 13.29 -14.57
CA SER A 367 -16.35 13.55 -13.28
C SER A 367 -17.83 13.27 -13.39
N LEU A 368 -18.35 12.44 -12.46
CA LEU A 368 -19.78 12.24 -12.25
C LEU A 368 -20.18 13.00 -10.98
N LEU A 369 -21.02 13.99 -11.15
CA LEU A 369 -21.53 14.85 -10.09
C LEU A 369 -22.91 14.39 -9.63
N ILE A 370 -23.09 14.20 -8.34
CA ILE A 370 -24.36 13.77 -7.76
C ILE A 370 -24.96 14.90 -6.95
N PHE A 371 -26.21 15.22 -7.26
CA PHE A 371 -27.05 16.12 -6.52
C PHE A 371 -28.14 15.33 -5.80
N VAL A 372 -28.34 15.62 -4.53
CA VAL A 372 -29.33 14.97 -3.66
C VAL A 372 -30.45 15.95 -3.36
N ASP A 373 -31.55 15.88 -4.13
CA ASP A 373 -32.65 16.80 -4.03
C ASP A 373 -33.62 16.38 -2.91
N GLY A 374 -33.56 17.10 -1.79
CA GLY A 374 -34.52 16.99 -0.70
C GLY A 374 -35.83 17.77 -1.00
N PRO A 375 -36.80 17.77 -0.06
CA PRO A 375 -38.09 18.44 -0.22
C PRO A 375 -38.04 19.94 -0.53
N ASP A 376 -36.97 20.63 -0.11
CA ASP A 376 -36.81 22.05 -0.39
C ASP A 376 -36.53 22.38 -1.86
N HIS A 377 -36.04 21.41 -2.64
CA HIS A 377 -35.78 21.54 -4.08
C HIS A 377 -37.07 21.46 -4.93
N ASP A 378 -38.22 21.14 -4.35
CA ASP A 378 -39.52 21.10 -5.05
C ASP A 378 -40.15 22.48 -5.25
N LYS A 379 -39.60 23.52 -4.63
CA LYS A 379 -40.05 24.89 -4.83
C LYS A 379 -39.70 25.37 -6.26
N ASP A 380 -40.69 25.89 -7.01
CA ASP A 380 -40.55 26.24 -8.42
C ASP A 380 -39.32 27.13 -8.72
N SER A 381 -38.99 28.09 -7.83
CA SER A 381 -37.83 28.97 -8.01
C SER A 381 -36.50 28.27 -7.79
N VAL A 382 -36.42 27.29 -6.89
CA VAL A 382 -35.22 26.48 -6.60
C VAL A 382 -35.00 25.49 -7.73
N LYS A 383 -36.04 24.78 -8.11
CA LYS A 383 -35.99 23.79 -9.20
C LYS A 383 -35.50 24.42 -10.52
N HIS A 384 -36.00 25.59 -10.88
CA HIS A 384 -35.56 26.27 -12.09
C HIS A 384 -34.09 26.70 -12.03
N ASN A 385 -33.60 27.18 -10.89
CA ASN A 385 -32.20 27.51 -10.71
C ASN A 385 -31.28 26.28 -10.77
N ASP A 386 -31.72 25.18 -10.20
CA ASP A 386 -30.95 23.92 -10.21
C ASP A 386 -30.86 23.33 -11.60
N GLU A 387 -31.94 23.41 -12.40
CA GLU A 387 -31.94 23.01 -13.81
C GLU A 387 -30.92 23.84 -14.64
N ILE A 388 -30.86 25.16 -14.42
CA ILE A 388 -29.90 26.03 -15.12
C ILE A 388 -28.46 25.64 -14.75
N LYS A 389 -28.15 25.45 -13.44
CA LYS A 389 -26.82 25.08 -12.98
C LYS A 389 -26.38 23.73 -13.56
N ARG A 390 -27.28 22.73 -13.57
CA ARG A 390 -27.02 21.39 -14.11
C ARG A 390 -26.79 21.44 -15.62
N ALA A 391 -27.57 22.23 -16.37
CA ALA A 391 -27.33 22.46 -17.79
C ALA A 391 -25.98 23.13 -18.09
N GLN A 392 -25.54 24.05 -17.22
CA GLN A 392 -24.21 24.67 -17.34
C GLN A 392 -23.07 23.64 -17.08
N LEU A 393 -23.24 22.76 -16.11
CA LEU A 393 -22.28 21.69 -15.82
C LEU A 393 -22.18 20.69 -16.99
N ASP A 394 -23.30 20.32 -17.58
CA ASP A 394 -23.36 19.43 -18.74
C ASP A 394 -22.63 20.04 -19.94
N LEU A 395 -22.85 21.34 -20.21
CA LEU A 395 -22.11 22.08 -21.23
C LEU A 395 -20.60 22.19 -20.97
N MET A 396 -20.18 22.06 -19.72
CA MET A 396 -18.76 22.02 -19.32
C MET A 396 -18.17 20.59 -19.38
N GLY A 397 -18.95 19.59 -19.79
CA GLY A 397 -18.50 18.21 -19.94
C GLY A 397 -18.58 17.37 -18.67
N TYR A 398 -19.26 17.86 -17.64
CA TYR A 398 -19.53 17.05 -16.44
C TYR A 398 -20.72 16.12 -16.66
N ASN A 399 -20.62 14.88 -16.18
CA ASN A 399 -21.79 14.02 -16.07
C ASN A 399 -22.55 14.36 -14.78
N VAL A 400 -23.85 14.53 -14.87
CA VAL A 400 -24.71 14.83 -13.72
C VAL A 400 -25.68 13.69 -13.45
N PHE A 401 -25.83 13.32 -12.17
CA PHE A 401 -26.83 12.39 -11.67
C PHE A 401 -27.59 13.02 -10.50
N VAL A 402 -28.91 12.87 -10.49
CA VAL A 402 -29.78 13.46 -9.48
C VAL A 402 -30.47 12.34 -8.72
N VAL A 403 -30.42 12.39 -7.40
CA VAL A 403 -31.15 11.53 -6.47
C VAL A 403 -32.26 12.35 -5.83
N ARG A 404 -33.51 11.92 -6.00
CA ARG A 404 -34.69 12.65 -5.54
C ARG A 404 -35.34 11.97 -4.35
N HIS A 405 -35.81 12.74 -3.40
CA HIS A 405 -36.45 12.24 -2.21
C HIS A 405 -37.84 11.61 -2.45
N ASP A 406 -38.54 12.03 -3.52
CA ASP A 406 -39.88 11.57 -3.90
C ASP A 406 -39.86 10.29 -4.74
N GLU A 407 -38.68 9.76 -5.09
CA GLU A 407 -38.49 8.54 -5.85
C GLU A 407 -37.88 7.42 -4.99
N ASP A 408 -38.03 6.18 -5.46
CA ASP A 408 -37.49 5.01 -4.77
C ASP A 408 -35.94 5.06 -4.72
N LEU A 409 -35.38 5.22 -3.52
CA LEU A 409 -33.95 5.37 -3.31
C LEU A 409 -33.15 4.16 -3.80
N GLU A 410 -33.65 2.94 -3.61
CA GLU A 410 -32.95 1.72 -4.04
C GLU A 410 -32.80 1.64 -5.56
N LYS A 411 -33.86 2.03 -6.27
CA LYS A 411 -33.83 2.08 -7.75
C LYS A 411 -32.87 3.14 -8.25
N GLN A 412 -32.82 4.29 -7.59
CA GLN A 412 -31.92 5.38 -7.96
C GLN A 412 -30.45 4.99 -7.73
N VAL A 413 -30.12 4.41 -6.57
CA VAL A 413 -28.77 3.94 -6.26
C VAL A 413 -28.36 2.78 -7.17
N PHE A 414 -29.31 1.90 -7.54
CA PHE A 414 -29.06 0.90 -8.58
C PHE A 414 -28.74 1.53 -9.94
N GLY A 415 -29.47 2.58 -10.33
CA GLY A 415 -29.19 3.37 -11.53
C GLY A 415 -27.81 4.03 -11.51
N LEU A 416 -27.40 4.52 -10.34
CA LEU A 416 -26.05 5.05 -10.11
C LEU A 416 -25.00 3.96 -10.31
N GLY A 417 -25.20 2.77 -9.74
CA GLY A 417 -24.29 1.64 -9.91
C GLY A 417 -24.07 1.26 -11.38
N LYS A 418 -25.12 1.31 -12.20
CA LYS A 418 -25.00 1.11 -13.65
C LYS A 418 -24.15 2.19 -14.34
N ARG A 419 -24.31 3.45 -13.94
CA ARG A 419 -23.49 4.56 -14.48
C ARG A 419 -22.03 4.47 -14.08
N LEU A 420 -21.76 3.92 -12.88
CA LEU A 420 -20.41 3.65 -12.39
C LEU A 420 -19.79 2.38 -12.97
N GLY A 421 -20.49 1.68 -13.88
CA GLY A 421 -19.99 0.44 -14.50
C GLY A 421 -20.02 -0.78 -13.59
N CYS A 422 -20.73 -0.69 -12.45
CA CYS A 422 -20.83 -1.78 -11.47
C CYS A 422 -21.89 -2.80 -11.91
N ASN A 423 -21.53 -3.80 -12.70
CA ASN A 423 -22.46 -4.83 -13.21
C ASN A 423 -22.97 -5.82 -12.14
N GLN A 424 -22.43 -5.82 -10.93
CA GLN A 424 -22.77 -6.77 -9.85
C GLN A 424 -24.07 -6.42 -9.07
N VAL A 425 -24.58 -5.21 -9.20
CA VAL A 425 -25.78 -4.76 -8.47
C VAL A 425 -27.05 -5.55 -8.85
N GLN A 426 -27.01 -6.28 -9.95
CA GLN A 426 -28.15 -7.04 -10.47
C GLN A 426 -28.52 -8.28 -9.61
N LYS A 427 -27.61 -8.77 -8.72
CA LYS A 427 -27.87 -9.94 -7.86
C LYS A 427 -28.55 -9.60 -6.52
N LEU A 428 -28.62 -8.32 -6.15
CA LEU A 428 -29.17 -7.89 -4.85
C LEU A 428 -30.69 -7.60 -4.90
N LEU A 429 -31.31 -7.61 -6.08
CA LEU A 429 -32.75 -7.35 -6.26
C LEU A 429 -33.56 -8.62 -6.58
N ASN A 430 -32.94 -9.80 -6.61
CA ASN A 430 -33.60 -11.11 -6.72
C ASN A 430 -33.42 -11.89 -5.42
#